data_10c59db5c21b1780b6369795871be4b0
#
_entry.id   10c59db5c21b1780b6369795871be4b0
#
_cell.length_a   1.000
_cell.length_b   1.000
_cell.length_c   1.000
_cell.angle_alpha   90.00
_cell.angle_beta   90.00
_cell.angle_gamma   90.00
#
_symmetry.space_group_name_H-M   'P 1'
#
loop_
_entity.id
_entity.type
_entity.pdbx_description
1 polymer ?
#
loop_
_entity_poly.entity_id
_entity_poly.type
_entity_poly.pdbx_seq_one_letter_code
_entity_poly.pdbx_strand_id
1 'polypeptide(L)'
;MQSLINTTRNFRDQLATLNCAVYHYHAEPAEDAHYVVWAESQEGQPFYTNDKKKEQSIEGYLEFYTQEEFDEICDDIQEILYEACDTWQLDFVEYLDQEKILRFTWHWKIRG
;
A
#
# COMPACT_ATOMS: atom_id res chain seq x y z
N MET A 1 -22.43 -2.40 5.51
CA MET A 1 -21.18 -1.74 5.11
C MET A 1 -20.19 -1.86 6.26
N GLN A 2 -18.97 -2.29 5.97
CA GLN A 2 -17.94 -2.41 6.99
C GLN A 2 -17.37 -1.03 7.36
N SER A 3 -16.70 -0.95 8.50
CA SER A 3 -16.06 0.29 8.91
C SER A 3 -14.81 0.56 8.09
N LEU A 4 -14.79 1.69 7.39
CA LEU A 4 -13.64 2.11 6.61
C LEU A 4 -12.39 2.24 7.49
N ILE A 5 -12.54 2.82 8.67
CA ILE A 5 -11.42 3.03 9.59
C ILE A 5 -10.86 1.70 10.08
N ASN A 6 -11.73 0.76 10.44
CA ASN A 6 -11.27 -0.55 10.93
C ASN A 6 -10.59 -1.35 9.82
N THR A 7 -11.12 -1.28 8.62
CA THR A 7 -10.54 -2.00 7.48
C THR A 7 -9.16 -1.44 7.14
N THR A 8 -9.03 -0.12 7.13
CA THR A 8 -7.75 0.54 6.85
C THR A 8 -6.73 0.26 7.96
N ARG A 9 -7.20 0.27 9.22
CA ARG A 9 -6.34 -0.05 10.36
C ARG A 9 -5.82 -1.48 10.29
N ASN A 10 -6.67 -2.41 9.87
CA ASN A 10 -6.25 -3.79 9.68
C ASN A 10 -5.16 -3.91 8.63
N PHE A 11 -5.27 -3.17 7.53
CA PHE A 11 -4.25 -3.13 6.51
C PHE A 11 -2.93 -2.59 7.08
N ARG A 12 -3.00 -1.49 7.83
CA ARG A 12 -1.83 -0.92 8.52
C ARG A 12 -1.16 -1.96 9.42
N ASP A 13 -1.96 -2.69 10.19
CA ASP A 13 -1.44 -3.68 11.14
C ASP A 13 -0.74 -4.83 10.42
N GLN A 14 -1.27 -5.25 9.27
CA GLN A 14 -0.61 -6.28 8.46
C GLN A 14 0.70 -5.76 7.86
N LEU A 15 0.72 -4.51 7.38
CA LEU A 15 1.96 -3.92 6.86
C LEU A 15 3.03 -3.82 7.94
N ALA A 16 2.63 -3.61 9.18
CA ALA A 16 3.57 -3.52 10.31
C ALA A 16 4.30 -4.84 10.58
N THR A 17 3.85 -5.95 10.01
CA THR A 17 4.52 -7.25 10.16
C THR A 17 5.71 -7.40 9.20
N LEU A 18 5.86 -6.50 8.24
CA LEU A 18 6.99 -6.56 7.29
C LEU A 18 8.32 -6.37 8.01
N ASN A 19 9.35 -7.03 7.50
CA ASN A 19 10.70 -6.94 8.08
C ASN A 19 11.46 -5.73 7.55
N CYS A 20 10.81 -4.55 7.63
CA CYS A 20 11.40 -3.27 7.24
C CYS A 20 10.62 -2.15 7.90
N ALA A 21 11.13 -0.93 7.82
CA ALA A 21 10.41 0.25 8.30
C ALA A 21 9.19 0.52 7.41
N VAL A 22 8.07 0.87 8.03
CA VAL A 22 6.81 1.16 7.33
C VAL A 22 6.31 2.52 7.79
N TYR A 23 6.09 3.41 6.86
CA TYR A 23 5.65 4.79 7.12
C TYR A 23 4.30 5.05 6.47
N HIS A 24 3.47 5.82 7.13
CA HIS A 24 2.17 6.25 6.61
C HIS A 24 2.30 7.69 6.11
N TYR A 25 1.95 7.93 4.85
CA TYR A 25 2.01 9.19 4.10
C TYR A 25 3.40 9.63 3.68
N HIS A 26 4.37 9.69 4.56
CA HIS A 26 5.72 10.12 4.20
C HIS A 26 6.76 9.41 5.06
N ALA A 27 7.92 9.20 4.47
CA ALA A 27 9.02 8.54 5.17
C ALA A 27 9.73 9.54 6.08
N GLU A 28 10.07 9.09 7.28
CA GLU A 28 11.03 9.80 8.11
C GLU A 28 12.43 9.63 7.50
N PRO A 29 13.33 10.60 7.70
CA PRO A 29 14.71 10.41 7.26
C PRO A 29 15.28 9.16 7.95
N ALA A 30 15.46 8.11 7.16
CA ALA A 30 15.92 6.82 7.69
C ALA A 30 17.18 6.39 6.96
N GLU A 31 18.06 5.71 7.69
CA GLU A 31 19.27 5.13 7.13
C GLU A 31 19.02 3.69 6.65
N ASP A 32 17.77 3.27 6.63
CA ASP A 32 17.41 1.90 6.28
C ASP A 32 17.62 1.63 4.79
N ALA A 33 18.17 0.45 4.50
CA ALA A 33 18.41 0.00 3.14
C ALA A 33 17.11 -0.30 2.39
N HIS A 34 16.01 -0.49 3.10
CA HIS A 34 14.69 -0.71 2.53
C HIS A 34 13.60 -0.19 3.46
N TYR A 35 12.53 0.32 2.88
CA TYR A 35 11.39 0.82 3.64
C TYR A 35 10.16 0.93 2.75
N VAL A 36 8.99 0.99 3.41
CA VAL A 36 7.69 1.12 2.76
C VAL A 36 7.08 2.46 3.14
N VAL A 37 6.45 3.12 2.17
CA VAL A 37 5.59 4.28 2.39
C VAL A 37 4.24 3.96 1.76
N TRP A 38 3.16 4.12 2.53
CA TRP A 38 1.82 3.88 2.01
C TRP A 38 0.90 5.04 2.38
N ALA A 39 -0.13 5.26 1.57
CA ALA A 39 -1.07 6.35 1.80
C ALA A 39 -2.39 6.07 1.10
N GLU A 40 -3.48 6.50 1.75
CA GLU A 40 -4.77 6.62 1.10
C GLU A 40 -4.72 7.85 0.19
N SER A 41 -5.31 7.76 -0.99
CA SER A 41 -5.33 8.88 -1.94
C SER A 41 -6.73 9.43 -2.17
N GLN A 42 -7.73 8.57 -2.25
CA GLN A 42 -9.10 9.01 -2.54
C GLN A 42 -10.09 7.88 -2.28
N GLU A 43 -11.36 8.24 -2.23
CA GLU A 43 -12.42 7.25 -2.23
C GLU A 43 -12.47 6.58 -3.60
N GLY A 44 -12.58 5.25 -3.61
CA GLY A 44 -12.81 4.51 -4.84
C GLY A 44 -14.23 4.79 -5.36
N GLN A 45 -14.52 4.34 -6.58
CA GLN A 45 -15.82 4.59 -7.17
C GLN A 45 -16.92 3.96 -6.30
N PRO A 46 -17.89 4.76 -5.83
CA PRO A 46 -18.95 4.24 -4.97
C PRO A 46 -20.01 3.48 -5.75
N PHE A 47 -20.71 2.60 -5.05
CA PHE A 47 -21.88 1.90 -5.57
C PHE A 47 -23.14 2.46 -4.92
N TYR A 48 -24.10 2.90 -5.76
CA TYR A 48 -25.35 3.50 -5.32
C TYR A 48 -26.54 2.64 -5.70
N THR A 49 -27.56 2.61 -4.82
CA THR A 49 -28.87 2.04 -5.11
C THR A 49 -29.91 2.99 -4.54
N ASN A 50 -30.87 3.45 -5.39
CA ASN A 50 -31.91 4.39 -5.00
C ASN A 50 -31.31 5.65 -4.35
N ASP A 51 -30.24 6.18 -4.96
CA ASP A 51 -29.53 7.37 -4.53
C ASP A 51 -28.86 7.23 -3.16
N LYS A 52 -28.74 6.00 -2.65
CA LYS A 52 -28.01 5.72 -1.42
C LYS A 52 -26.74 4.95 -1.72
N LYS A 53 -25.64 5.36 -1.09
CA LYS A 53 -24.37 4.67 -1.22
C LYS A 53 -24.46 3.31 -0.54
N LYS A 54 -24.24 2.23 -1.29
CA LYS A 54 -24.29 0.86 -0.77
C LYS A 54 -22.95 0.38 -0.26
N GLU A 55 -21.89 0.79 -0.93
CA GLU A 55 -20.54 0.40 -0.56
C GLU A 55 -19.62 1.59 -0.61
N GLN A 56 -18.60 1.54 0.21
CA GLN A 56 -17.54 2.52 0.19
C GLN A 56 -16.22 1.77 0.02
N SER A 57 -15.34 2.35 -0.75
CA SER A 57 -13.97 1.85 -0.85
C SER A 57 -13.00 2.99 -0.72
N ILE A 58 -11.79 2.66 -0.30
CA ILE A 58 -10.69 3.60 -0.28
C ILE A 58 -9.58 3.03 -1.14
N GLU A 59 -8.93 3.88 -1.91
CA GLU A 59 -7.78 3.47 -2.70
C GLU A 59 -6.60 4.33 -2.40
N GLY A 60 -5.42 3.80 -2.67
CA GLY A 60 -4.20 4.50 -2.38
C GLY A 60 -3.01 3.84 -3.05
N TYR A 61 -1.85 4.23 -2.60
CA TYR A 61 -0.58 3.75 -3.13
C TYR A 61 0.28 3.18 -2.02
N LEU A 62 1.15 2.26 -2.41
CA LEU A 62 2.19 1.72 -1.54
C LEU A 62 3.48 1.72 -2.36
N GLU A 63 4.52 2.33 -1.81
CA GLU A 63 5.82 2.37 -2.44
C GLU A 63 6.82 1.61 -1.57
N PHE A 64 7.61 0.76 -2.20
CA PHE A 64 8.68 0.02 -1.53
C PHE A 64 10.00 0.42 -2.15
N TYR A 65 10.91 0.86 -1.29
CA TYR A 65 12.25 1.29 -1.66
C TYR A 65 13.27 0.29 -1.15
N THR A 66 14.17 -0.16 -2.02
CA THR A 66 15.20 -1.10 -1.62
C THR A 66 16.45 -0.95 -2.47
N GLN A 67 17.60 -1.16 -1.85
CA GLN A 67 18.89 -1.22 -2.55
C GLN A 67 19.20 -2.64 -3.01
N GLU A 68 18.41 -3.61 -2.56
CA GLU A 68 18.65 -5.02 -2.83
C GLU A 68 17.91 -5.48 -4.07
N GLU A 69 18.62 -6.03 -5.04
CA GLU A 69 18.02 -6.69 -6.17
C GLU A 69 17.36 -7.99 -5.70
N PHE A 70 16.13 -8.25 -6.16
CA PHE A 70 15.35 -9.44 -5.75
C PHE A 70 15.08 -9.50 -4.26
N ASP A 71 14.70 -8.36 -3.68
CA ASP A 71 14.36 -8.28 -2.27
C ASP A 71 13.06 -9.07 -1.98
N GLU A 72 13.14 -10.05 -1.10
CA GLU A 72 12.02 -10.92 -0.77
C GLU A 72 10.87 -10.19 -0.07
N ILE A 73 11.12 -9.01 0.50
CA ILE A 73 10.07 -8.18 1.10
C ILE A 73 9.01 -7.83 0.06
N CYS A 74 9.40 -7.72 -1.21
CA CYS A 74 8.48 -7.49 -2.32
C CYS A 74 7.37 -8.55 -2.36
N ASP A 75 7.75 -9.82 -2.20
CA ASP A 75 6.79 -10.92 -2.17
C ASP A 75 5.90 -10.86 -0.93
N ASP A 76 6.47 -10.49 0.22
CA ASP A 76 5.72 -10.34 1.46
C ASP A 76 4.68 -9.22 1.33
N ILE A 77 5.04 -8.12 0.67
CA ILE A 77 4.11 -7.02 0.39
C ILE A 77 2.94 -7.51 -0.46
N GLN A 78 3.23 -8.24 -1.54
CA GLN A 78 2.18 -8.72 -2.43
C GLN A 78 1.26 -9.70 -1.74
N GLU A 79 1.78 -10.52 -0.83
CA GLU A 79 0.97 -11.42 -0.03
C GLU A 79 0.00 -10.65 0.88
N ILE A 80 0.49 -9.58 1.52
CA ILE A 80 -0.35 -8.72 2.35
C ILE A 80 -1.43 -8.03 1.50
N LEU A 81 -1.07 -7.51 0.33
CA LEU A 81 -2.04 -6.88 -0.58
C LEU A 81 -3.12 -7.88 -0.99
N TYR A 82 -2.72 -9.11 -1.29
CA TYR A 82 -3.66 -10.16 -1.65
C TYR A 82 -4.66 -10.44 -0.52
N GLU A 83 -4.18 -10.50 0.73
CA GLU A 83 -5.02 -10.81 1.88
C GLU A 83 -5.88 -9.63 2.32
N ALA A 84 -5.36 -8.40 2.26
CA ALA A 84 -6.01 -7.24 2.87
C ALA A 84 -6.80 -6.39 1.88
N CYS A 85 -6.46 -6.44 0.58
CA CYS A 85 -7.05 -5.55 -0.41
C CYS A 85 -7.96 -6.30 -1.38
N ASP A 86 -9.04 -5.65 -1.81
CA ASP A 86 -9.95 -6.22 -2.81
C ASP A 86 -9.31 -6.27 -4.19
N THR A 87 -8.59 -5.23 -4.54
CA THR A 87 -7.80 -5.19 -5.77
C THR A 87 -6.47 -4.50 -5.52
N TRP A 88 -5.47 -4.86 -6.31
CA TRP A 88 -4.17 -4.23 -6.26
C TRP A 88 -3.44 -4.50 -7.57
N GLN A 89 -2.50 -3.62 -7.89
CA GLN A 89 -1.73 -3.73 -9.11
C GLN A 89 -0.36 -3.11 -8.90
N LEU A 90 0.66 -3.78 -9.39
CA LEU A 90 2.00 -3.20 -9.47
C LEU A 90 2.05 -2.29 -10.69
N ASP A 91 2.13 -0.99 -10.47
CA ASP A 91 2.10 -0.01 -11.54
C ASP A 91 3.49 0.32 -12.10
N PHE A 92 4.47 0.44 -11.22
CA PHE A 92 5.81 0.87 -11.64
C PHE A 92 6.88 0.10 -10.88
N VAL A 93 7.97 -0.18 -11.60
CA VAL A 93 9.25 -0.61 -11.03
C VAL A 93 10.28 0.31 -11.65
N GLU A 94 10.96 1.10 -10.82
CA GLU A 94 11.88 2.12 -11.27
C GLU A 94 13.20 2.04 -10.55
N TYR A 95 14.29 2.28 -11.29
CA TYR A 95 15.59 2.44 -10.67
C TYR A 95 15.90 3.93 -10.58
N LEU A 96 16.13 4.42 -9.37
CA LEU A 96 16.44 5.81 -9.10
C LEU A 96 17.97 5.96 -9.08
N ASP A 97 18.53 6.45 -10.20
CA ASP A 97 19.98 6.46 -10.42
C ASP A 97 20.76 7.25 -9.38
N GLN A 98 20.22 8.39 -8.95
CA GLN A 98 20.94 9.26 -8.01
C GLN A 98 21.04 8.62 -6.63
N GLU A 99 19.95 8.03 -6.19
CA GLU A 99 19.86 7.37 -4.89
C GLU A 99 20.37 5.93 -4.92
N LYS A 100 20.50 5.38 -6.13
CA LYS A 100 20.89 3.98 -6.36
C LYS A 100 19.94 3.02 -5.63
N ILE A 101 18.65 3.24 -5.81
CA ILE A 101 17.62 2.48 -5.12
C ILE A 101 16.51 2.10 -6.11
N LEU A 102 15.92 0.93 -5.90
CA LEU A 102 14.74 0.48 -6.64
C LEU A 102 13.50 0.96 -5.94
N ARG A 103 12.52 1.42 -6.70
CA ARG A 103 11.21 1.80 -6.19
C ARG A 103 10.14 0.99 -6.90
N PHE A 104 9.33 0.25 -6.10
CA PHE A 104 8.15 -0.46 -6.56
C PHE A 104 6.94 0.34 -6.12
N THR A 105 5.99 0.58 -7.01
CA THR A 105 4.77 1.32 -6.69
C THR A 105 3.56 0.47 -7.03
N TRP A 106 2.74 0.17 -6.00
CA TRP A 106 1.46 -0.53 -6.16
C TRP A 106 0.32 0.44 -5.94
N HIS A 107 -0.76 0.23 -6.67
CA HIS A 107 -2.06 0.84 -6.39
C HIS A 107 -2.93 -0.22 -5.73
N TRP A 108 -3.59 0.14 -4.65
CA TRP A 108 -4.44 -0.80 -3.90
C TRP A 108 -5.81 -0.18 -3.63
N LYS A 109 -6.78 -1.05 -3.40
CA LYS A 109 -8.16 -0.66 -3.11
C LYS A 109 -8.74 -1.60 -2.06
N ILE A 110 -9.33 -1.01 -1.03
CA ILE A 110 -9.97 -1.74 0.07
C ILE A 110 -11.42 -1.32 0.15
N ARG A 111 -12.30 -2.30 0.26
CA ARG A 111 -13.71 -2.09 0.47
C ARG A 111 -13.97 -2.01 1.97
N GLY A 112 -14.61 -0.93 2.40
CA GLY A 112 -14.85 -0.71 3.82
C GLY A 112 -16.29 -0.55 4.19
#